data_e14feade161b682301e7ddea6a1dd73a
#
_entry.id   e14feade161b682301e7ddea6a1dd73a
#
_cell.length_a   1.000
_cell.length_b   1.000
_cell.length_c   1.000
_cell.angle_alpha   90.00
_cell.angle_beta   90.00
_cell.angle_gamma   90.00
#
_symmetry.space_group_name_H-M   'P 1'
#
loop_
_entity.id
_entity.type
_entity.pdbx_description
1 polymer ?
#
loop_
_entity_poly.entity_id
_entity_poly.type
_entity_poly.pdbx_seq_one_letter_code
_entity_poly.pdbx_strand_id
1 'polypeptide(L)'
;MLVLPKGVRHMPGYLSRAMQEVLVEAIRQVVQKAPLFVPAMPRTGKEMSVRMTNCGPLGWVTDKEHGYRYQPTHPVTGRPWPPIPEMLLELWRDVSAYAHLPEACLVNFYSQDAKMGLHQDRDESDFSAPVVSVSLGDDCLFRVGQTTRDGATKSFRLRSGDVVVLGGEGRLCFHGVDRIYPSTSALLRSGGRINLTLRRVTMPK
;
A
#
# COMPACT_ATOMS: atom_id res chain seq x y z
N MET A 1 -9.48 13.11 -20.63
CA MET A 1 -8.38 12.24 -20.19
C MET A 1 -7.93 12.67 -18.78
N LEU A 2 -7.78 11.75 -17.84
CA LEU A 2 -7.32 12.06 -16.49
C LEU A 2 -5.82 12.44 -16.55
N VAL A 3 -5.49 13.68 -16.24
CA VAL A 3 -4.10 14.15 -16.16
C VAL A 3 -3.67 14.03 -14.70
N LEU A 4 -2.79 13.08 -14.40
CA LEU A 4 -2.21 12.87 -13.07
C LEU A 4 -1.03 13.83 -12.83
N PRO A 5 -0.65 14.06 -11.56
CA PRO A 5 0.58 14.79 -11.25
C PRO A 5 1.80 14.12 -11.90
N LYS A 6 2.80 14.93 -12.27
CA LYS A 6 4.04 14.41 -12.86
C LYS A 6 4.71 13.40 -11.92
N GLY A 7 5.16 12.27 -12.47
CA GLY A 7 5.74 11.18 -11.69
C GLY A 7 4.71 10.20 -11.07
N VAL A 8 3.41 10.50 -11.16
CA VAL A 8 2.35 9.55 -10.79
C VAL A 8 1.89 8.80 -12.03
N ARG A 9 1.93 7.47 -11.99
CA ARG A 9 1.46 6.59 -13.08
C ARG A 9 0.34 5.70 -12.57
N HIS A 10 -0.72 5.56 -13.35
CA HIS A 10 -1.80 4.59 -13.13
C HIS A 10 -1.79 3.59 -14.28
N MET A 11 -1.75 2.33 -13.97
CA MET A 11 -1.77 1.20 -14.92
C MET A 11 -3.03 0.37 -14.66
N PRO A 12 -4.13 0.68 -15.36
CA PRO A 12 -5.39 -0.02 -15.18
C PRO A 12 -5.28 -1.48 -15.64
N GLY A 13 -5.81 -2.41 -14.85
CA GLY A 13 -5.87 -3.84 -15.20
C GLY A 13 -4.50 -4.48 -15.43
N TYR A 14 -3.46 -3.98 -14.81
CA TYR A 14 -2.10 -4.51 -14.96
C TYR A 14 -1.99 -5.99 -14.60
N LEU A 15 -2.69 -6.42 -13.53
CA LEU A 15 -2.75 -7.82 -13.16
C LEU A 15 -3.99 -8.49 -13.76
N SER A 16 -3.81 -9.57 -14.51
CA SER A 16 -4.90 -10.43 -14.96
C SER A 16 -5.65 -11.05 -13.76
N ARG A 17 -6.85 -11.54 -13.98
CA ARG A 17 -7.63 -12.20 -12.92
C ARG A 17 -6.89 -13.37 -12.29
N ALA A 18 -6.24 -14.20 -13.09
CA ALA A 18 -5.45 -15.33 -12.60
C ALA A 18 -4.28 -14.87 -11.70
N MET A 19 -3.56 -13.82 -12.10
CA MET A 19 -2.48 -13.23 -11.28
C MET A 19 -3.02 -12.69 -9.94
N GLN A 20 -4.17 -12.04 -9.95
CA GLN A 20 -4.81 -11.53 -8.74
C GLN A 20 -5.18 -12.66 -7.76
N GLU A 21 -5.69 -13.80 -8.25
CA GLU A 21 -6.04 -14.97 -7.44
C GLU A 21 -4.80 -15.61 -6.80
N VAL A 22 -3.73 -15.79 -7.56
CA VAL A 22 -2.45 -16.27 -7.04
C VAL A 22 -1.91 -15.33 -5.96
N LEU A 23 -1.97 -14.03 -6.19
CA LEU A 23 -1.48 -13.03 -5.24
C LEU A 23 -2.32 -12.99 -3.96
N VAL A 24 -3.65 -13.09 -4.06
CA VAL A 24 -4.53 -13.19 -2.89
C VAL A 24 -4.17 -14.41 -2.04
N GLU A 25 -3.88 -15.56 -2.65
CA GLU A 25 -3.48 -16.75 -1.90
C GLU A 25 -2.13 -16.57 -1.21
N ALA A 26 -1.15 -15.97 -1.89
CA ALA A 26 0.14 -15.63 -1.27
C ALA A 26 -0.03 -14.68 -0.07
N ILE A 27 -0.91 -13.67 -0.19
CA ILE A 27 -1.22 -12.75 0.92
C ILE A 27 -1.96 -13.45 2.07
N ARG A 28 -2.81 -14.42 1.80
CA ARG A 28 -3.41 -15.26 2.89
C ARG A 28 -2.35 -15.98 3.70
N GLN A 29 -1.33 -16.53 3.04
CA GLN A 29 -0.20 -17.19 3.72
C GLN A 29 0.62 -16.18 4.54
N VAL A 30 0.80 -14.95 4.05
CA VAL A 30 1.40 -13.85 4.82
C VAL A 30 0.58 -13.58 6.09
N VAL A 31 -0.74 -13.42 5.96
CA VAL A 31 -1.64 -13.12 7.09
C VAL A 31 -1.69 -14.25 8.11
N GLN A 32 -1.55 -15.51 7.69
CA GLN A 32 -1.45 -16.66 8.63
C GLN A 32 -0.20 -16.57 9.52
N LYS A 33 0.93 -16.10 8.98
CA LYS A 33 2.21 -15.96 9.70
C LYS A 33 2.32 -14.64 10.46
N ALA A 34 1.78 -13.57 9.89
CA ALA A 34 1.75 -12.22 10.43
C ALA A 34 0.29 -11.69 10.39
N PRO A 35 -0.51 -11.95 11.44
CA PRO A 35 -1.93 -11.60 11.46
C PRO A 35 -2.19 -10.10 11.28
N LEU A 36 -3.36 -9.77 10.71
CA LEU A 36 -3.79 -8.37 10.62
C LEU A 36 -3.97 -7.76 12.01
N PHE A 37 -3.43 -6.59 12.22
CA PHE A 37 -3.63 -5.77 13.41
C PHE A 37 -4.22 -4.40 13.07
N VAL A 38 -4.77 -3.72 14.05
CA VAL A 38 -5.28 -2.34 13.91
C VAL A 38 -4.21 -1.39 14.44
N PRO A 39 -3.64 -0.52 13.59
CA PRO A 39 -2.67 0.47 14.06
C PRO A 39 -3.37 1.65 14.74
N ALA A 40 -2.65 2.32 15.64
CA ALA A 40 -3.13 3.51 16.31
C ALA A 40 -2.40 4.77 15.85
N MET A 41 -3.15 5.87 15.75
CA MET A 41 -2.59 7.19 15.41
C MET A 41 -1.68 7.69 16.54
N PRO A 42 -0.42 8.09 16.29
CA PRO A 42 0.53 8.44 17.35
C PRO A 42 0.06 9.62 18.23
N ARG A 43 -0.54 10.64 17.62
CA ARG A 43 -0.95 11.87 18.34
C ARG A 43 -2.17 11.67 19.22
N THR A 44 -3.11 10.83 18.84
CA THR A 44 -4.42 10.70 19.48
C THR A 44 -4.65 9.34 20.13
N GLY A 45 -3.88 8.32 19.76
CA GLY A 45 -4.14 6.93 20.13
C GLY A 45 -5.39 6.33 19.47
N LYS A 46 -6.08 7.08 18.59
CA LYS A 46 -7.27 6.58 17.90
C LYS A 46 -6.89 5.49 16.92
N GLU A 47 -7.62 4.39 16.95
CA GLU A 47 -7.48 3.30 15.98
C GLU A 47 -7.77 3.77 14.54
N MET A 48 -6.99 3.27 13.60
CA MET A 48 -7.24 3.49 12.18
C MET A 48 -8.41 2.62 11.72
N SER A 49 -9.11 3.03 10.65
CA SER A 49 -10.23 2.26 10.10
C SER A 49 -9.77 1.08 9.22
N VAL A 50 -8.47 0.98 8.93
CA VAL A 50 -7.86 -0.11 8.18
C VAL A 50 -7.22 -1.11 9.13
N ARG A 51 -7.23 -2.39 8.74
CA ARG A 51 -6.39 -3.41 9.35
C ARG A 51 -5.17 -3.61 8.48
N MET A 52 -4.01 -3.86 9.08
CA MET A 52 -2.79 -4.00 8.30
C MET A 52 -1.88 -5.10 8.81
N THR A 53 -1.02 -5.56 7.93
CA THR A 53 0.17 -6.34 8.24
C THR A 53 1.27 -5.99 7.25
N ASN A 54 2.41 -6.65 7.33
CA ASN A 54 3.52 -6.44 6.43
C ASN A 54 4.15 -7.76 5.99
N CYS A 55 4.92 -7.69 4.91
CA CYS A 55 5.91 -8.69 4.54
C CYS A 55 7.18 -8.00 4.01
N GLY A 56 8.33 -8.67 4.16
CA GLY A 56 9.64 -8.14 3.81
C GLY A 56 10.60 -8.08 4.99
N PRO A 57 11.84 -7.64 4.78
CA PRO A 57 12.81 -7.43 5.87
C PRO A 57 12.35 -6.42 6.91
N LEU A 58 11.56 -5.43 6.49
CA LEU A 58 11.00 -4.37 7.33
C LEU A 58 9.48 -4.29 7.14
N GLY A 59 8.80 -3.80 8.17
CA GLY A 59 7.36 -3.51 8.11
C GLY A 59 7.05 -2.17 8.77
N TRP A 60 6.16 -1.39 8.14
CA TRP A 60 5.69 -0.14 8.70
C TRP A 60 4.68 -0.39 9.82
N VAL A 61 4.90 0.26 10.95
CA VAL A 61 4.02 0.19 12.12
C VAL A 61 3.83 1.57 12.73
N THR A 62 2.76 1.72 13.48
CA THR A 62 2.50 2.93 14.27
C THR A 62 1.75 2.60 15.54
N ASP A 63 2.12 3.27 16.62
CA ASP A 63 1.44 3.28 17.89
C ASP A 63 1.61 4.63 18.59
N LYS A 64 0.93 4.82 19.74
CA LYS A 64 0.98 6.06 20.49
C LYS A 64 2.32 6.30 21.17
N GLU A 65 3.04 5.23 21.53
CA GLU A 65 4.26 5.29 22.33
C GLU A 65 5.50 5.64 21.48
N HIS A 66 5.64 4.99 20.32
CA HIS A 66 6.83 5.08 19.47
C HIS A 66 6.59 5.76 18.12
N GLY A 67 5.36 6.16 17.81
CA GLY A 67 5.03 6.85 16.56
C GLY A 67 5.15 5.97 15.31
N TYR A 68 5.36 6.62 14.17
CA TYR A 68 5.56 5.97 12.87
C TYR A 68 6.99 5.45 12.75
N ARG A 69 7.14 4.18 12.33
CA ARG A 69 8.46 3.58 12.14
C ARG A 69 8.44 2.33 11.26
N TYR A 70 9.59 1.96 10.78
CA TYR A 70 9.85 0.64 10.22
C TYR A 70 10.55 -0.24 11.25
N GLN A 71 10.11 -1.49 11.38
CA GLN A 71 10.74 -2.48 12.28
C GLN A 71 10.73 -3.87 11.65
N PRO A 72 11.68 -4.77 12.06
CA PRO A 72 11.80 -6.11 11.45
C PRO A 72 10.78 -7.12 11.97
N THR A 73 9.98 -6.77 12.98
CA THR A 73 9.08 -7.71 13.67
C THR A 73 7.65 -7.21 13.74
N HIS A 74 6.72 -8.16 13.75
CA HIS A 74 5.29 -7.89 13.92
C HIS A 74 5.00 -7.34 15.34
N PRO A 75 4.22 -6.24 15.50
CA PRO A 75 4.08 -5.54 16.79
C PRO A 75 3.36 -6.36 17.87
N VAL A 76 2.52 -7.32 17.48
CA VAL A 76 1.75 -8.14 18.43
C VAL A 76 2.44 -9.49 18.71
N THR A 77 2.97 -10.14 17.68
CA THR A 77 3.56 -11.49 17.83
C THR A 77 5.05 -11.49 18.13
N GLY A 78 5.74 -10.37 17.89
CA GLY A 78 7.20 -10.25 18.02
C GLY A 78 8.00 -11.04 16.96
N ARG A 79 7.33 -11.78 16.07
CA ARG A 79 7.98 -12.61 15.05
C ARG A 79 8.46 -11.75 13.87
N PRO A 80 9.52 -12.15 13.16
CA PRO A 80 9.91 -11.53 11.91
C PRO A 80 8.77 -11.54 10.89
N TRP A 81 8.72 -10.52 10.02
CA TRP A 81 7.77 -10.50 8.91
C TRP A 81 8.07 -11.64 7.91
N PRO A 82 7.05 -12.27 7.32
CA PRO A 82 7.26 -13.21 6.23
C PRO A 82 7.85 -12.50 5.00
N PRO A 83 8.51 -13.25 4.10
CA PRO A 83 9.09 -12.65 2.89
C PRO A 83 8.02 -12.03 1.98
N ILE A 84 8.43 -11.05 1.18
CA ILE A 84 7.60 -10.50 0.09
C ILE A 84 7.38 -11.60 -0.95
N PRO A 85 6.13 -11.87 -1.38
CA PRO A 85 5.86 -12.82 -2.46
C PRO A 85 6.64 -12.47 -3.75
N GLU A 86 7.23 -13.48 -4.41
CA GLU A 86 8.09 -13.27 -5.59
C GLU A 86 7.37 -12.51 -6.71
N MET A 87 6.09 -12.79 -6.95
CA MET A 87 5.28 -12.06 -7.93
C MET A 87 5.28 -10.53 -7.69
N LEU A 88 5.35 -10.08 -6.43
CA LEU A 88 5.44 -8.65 -6.12
C LEU A 88 6.85 -8.10 -6.36
N LEU A 89 7.89 -8.92 -6.17
CA LEU A 89 9.26 -8.53 -6.51
C LEU A 89 9.46 -8.43 -8.01
N GLU A 90 8.86 -9.35 -8.79
CA GLU A 90 8.82 -9.27 -10.26
C GLU A 90 8.09 -8.02 -10.73
N LEU A 91 6.88 -7.76 -10.20
CA LEU A 91 6.12 -6.55 -10.49
C LEU A 91 6.93 -5.28 -10.18
N TRP A 92 7.63 -5.25 -9.04
CA TRP A 92 8.50 -4.13 -8.69
C TRP A 92 9.59 -3.92 -9.76
N ARG A 93 10.30 -4.97 -10.18
CA ARG A 93 11.33 -4.89 -11.23
C ARG A 93 10.77 -4.30 -12.51
N ASP A 94 9.55 -4.71 -12.90
CA ASP A 94 8.90 -4.27 -14.13
C ASP A 94 8.49 -2.79 -14.11
N VAL A 95 7.96 -2.32 -12.98
CA VAL A 95 7.29 -1.01 -12.96
C VAL A 95 8.03 0.09 -12.21
N SER A 96 8.97 -0.25 -11.32
CA SER A 96 9.62 0.75 -10.46
C SER A 96 10.66 1.60 -11.18
N ALA A 97 11.33 1.05 -12.19
CA ALA A 97 12.54 1.62 -12.79
C ALA A 97 13.63 1.93 -11.75
N TYR A 98 13.72 1.11 -10.69
CA TYR A 98 14.65 1.27 -9.58
C TYR A 98 15.48 0.00 -9.38
N ALA A 99 16.81 0.16 -9.20
CA ALA A 99 17.75 -0.95 -9.27
C ALA A 99 17.68 -1.92 -8.08
N HIS A 100 17.25 -1.43 -6.90
CA HIS A 100 17.25 -2.24 -5.69
C HIS A 100 15.83 -2.71 -5.35
N LEU A 101 15.73 -3.89 -4.74
CA LEU A 101 14.45 -4.47 -4.35
C LEU A 101 13.78 -3.70 -3.20
N PRO A 102 12.46 -3.79 -3.06
CA PRO A 102 11.75 -3.21 -1.93
C PRO A 102 12.10 -3.97 -0.64
N GLU A 103 12.07 -3.28 0.48
CA GLU A 103 12.33 -3.86 1.80
C GLU A 103 11.05 -4.07 2.61
N ALA A 104 9.98 -3.42 2.22
CA ALA A 104 8.68 -3.54 2.87
C ALA A 104 7.56 -3.65 1.85
N CYS A 105 6.59 -4.48 2.16
CA CYS A 105 5.27 -4.48 1.52
C CYS A 105 4.21 -4.35 2.60
N LEU A 106 3.61 -3.17 2.72
CA LEU A 106 2.49 -2.94 3.61
C LEU A 106 1.22 -3.52 2.99
N VAL A 107 0.53 -4.38 3.74
CA VAL A 107 -0.74 -5.00 3.37
C VAL A 107 -1.85 -4.31 4.14
N ASN A 108 -2.63 -3.47 3.47
CA ASN A 108 -3.80 -2.79 4.05
C ASN A 108 -5.09 -3.52 3.65
N PHE A 109 -5.90 -3.90 4.62
CA PHE A 109 -7.25 -4.40 4.38
C PHE A 109 -8.29 -3.33 4.74
N TYR A 110 -9.12 -2.99 3.77
CA TYR A 110 -10.24 -2.05 3.89
C TYR A 110 -11.56 -2.81 3.92
N SER A 111 -12.32 -2.68 5.01
CA SER A 111 -13.75 -2.98 5.01
C SER A 111 -14.51 -1.92 4.24
N GLN A 112 -15.82 -2.13 4.02
CA GLN A 112 -16.65 -1.21 3.23
C GLN A 112 -16.63 0.25 3.73
N ASP A 113 -16.51 0.48 5.04
CA ASP A 113 -16.55 1.80 5.66
C ASP A 113 -15.14 2.37 5.91
N ALA A 114 -14.10 1.61 5.61
CA ALA A 114 -12.72 2.03 5.84
C ALA A 114 -12.28 3.09 4.82
N LYS A 115 -11.46 4.01 5.29
CA LYS A 115 -10.87 5.08 4.49
C LYS A 115 -9.46 5.41 4.97
N MET A 116 -8.69 6.04 4.11
CA MET A 116 -7.37 6.57 4.43
C MET A 116 -7.33 8.04 4.00
N GLY A 117 -7.17 8.94 4.96
CA GLY A 117 -7.07 10.37 4.68
C GLY A 117 -5.84 10.72 3.83
N LEU A 118 -5.80 11.93 3.30
CA LEU A 118 -4.65 12.42 2.55
C LEU A 118 -3.39 12.40 3.41
N HIS A 119 -2.37 11.68 2.96
CA HIS A 119 -1.06 11.53 3.58
C HIS A 119 0.03 11.45 2.52
N GLN A 120 1.27 11.50 2.97
CA GLN A 120 2.47 11.23 2.17
C GLN A 120 3.16 10.01 2.75
N ASP A 121 3.74 9.17 1.89
CA ASP A 121 4.68 8.12 2.26
C ASP A 121 6.06 8.78 2.41
N ARG A 122 6.44 9.12 3.65
CA ARG A 122 7.63 9.92 3.96
C ARG A 122 8.48 9.40 5.12
N ASP A 123 8.22 8.17 5.54
CA ASP A 123 8.93 7.55 6.67
C ASP A 123 10.15 6.74 6.19
N GLU A 124 10.41 6.72 4.88
CA GLU A 124 11.56 6.09 4.25
C GLU A 124 12.76 7.06 4.21
N SER A 125 13.98 6.50 4.16
CA SER A 125 15.21 7.29 3.98
C SER A 125 15.56 7.52 2.50
N ASP A 126 15.00 6.73 1.59
CA ASP A 126 15.27 6.79 0.16
C ASP A 126 14.04 7.23 -0.65
N PHE A 127 13.98 8.54 -0.95
CA PHE A 127 12.92 9.08 -1.80
C PHE A 127 13.22 9.02 -3.30
N SER A 128 14.39 8.53 -3.71
CA SER A 128 14.67 8.25 -5.12
C SER A 128 13.95 6.97 -5.59
N ALA A 129 13.70 6.05 -4.66
CA ALA A 129 12.88 4.88 -4.91
C ALA A 129 11.37 5.24 -4.96
N PRO A 130 10.61 4.71 -5.92
CA PRO A 130 9.17 4.94 -5.99
C PRO A 130 8.42 4.18 -4.89
N VAL A 131 7.14 4.53 -4.72
CA VAL A 131 6.14 3.68 -4.07
C VAL A 131 5.33 2.97 -5.14
N VAL A 132 5.17 1.66 -5.02
CA VAL A 132 4.35 0.86 -5.93
C VAL A 132 3.16 0.30 -5.17
N SER A 133 1.97 0.64 -5.61
CA SER A 133 0.70 0.30 -4.95
C SER A 133 -0.15 -0.61 -5.85
N VAL A 134 -0.52 -1.78 -5.36
CA VAL A 134 -1.36 -2.78 -6.04
C VAL A 134 -2.74 -2.84 -5.39
N SER A 135 -3.79 -2.84 -6.19
CA SER A 135 -5.18 -2.92 -5.74
C SER A 135 -5.78 -4.30 -6.01
N LEU A 136 -6.41 -4.91 -5.01
CA LEU A 136 -7.09 -6.20 -5.10
C LEU A 136 -8.44 -6.15 -4.38
N GLY A 137 -9.47 -6.78 -4.94
CA GLY A 137 -10.81 -6.81 -4.35
C GLY A 137 -11.67 -5.64 -4.79
N ASP A 138 -12.47 -5.10 -3.87
CA ASP A 138 -13.42 -4.05 -4.19
C ASP A 138 -12.75 -2.76 -4.68
N ASP A 139 -13.42 -2.06 -5.57
CA ASP A 139 -12.98 -0.77 -6.10
C ASP A 139 -12.94 0.29 -4.99
N CYS A 140 -12.10 1.29 -5.18
CA CYS A 140 -12.07 2.45 -4.29
C CYS A 140 -12.05 3.78 -5.07
N LEU A 141 -12.46 4.86 -4.40
CA LEU A 141 -12.19 6.22 -4.84
C LEU A 141 -10.82 6.63 -4.29
N PHE A 142 -9.83 6.62 -5.16
CA PHE A 142 -8.47 7.05 -4.84
C PHE A 142 -8.32 8.54 -5.17
N ARG A 143 -7.75 9.28 -4.25
CA ARG A 143 -7.44 10.70 -4.42
C ARG A 143 -5.93 10.91 -4.41
N VAL A 144 -5.43 11.70 -5.36
CA VAL A 144 -4.03 12.12 -5.44
C VAL A 144 -3.96 13.63 -5.65
N GLY A 145 -3.05 14.29 -4.93
CA GLY A 145 -2.80 15.73 -4.97
C GLY A 145 -1.38 16.06 -5.39
N GLN A 146 -0.98 17.26 -5.05
CA GLN A 146 0.37 17.75 -5.22
C GLN A 146 1.26 17.34 -4.02
N THR A 147 2.51 17.78 -4.01
CA THR A 147 3.44 17.58 -2.89
C THR A 147 3.15 18.50 -1.69
N THR A 148 2.25 19.47 -1.86
CA THR A 148 1.73 20.32 -0.78
C THR A 148 0.32 19.92 -0.41
N ARG A 149 -0.03 20.01 0.88
CA ARG A 149 -1.32 19.53 1.42
C ARG A 149 -2.53 20.29 0.86
N ASP A 150 -2.36 21.58 0.58
CA ASP A 150 -3.42 22.47 0.09
C ASP A 150 -3.47 22.53 -1.45
N GLY A 151 -2.66 21.71 -2.12
CA GLY A 151 -2.65 21.62 -3.58
C GLY A 151 -3.93 20.98 -4.13
N ALA A 152 -4.20 21.29 -5.40
CA ALA A 152 -5.33 20.69 -6.12
C ALA A 152 -5.22 19.16 -6.12
N THR A 153 -6.35 18.49 -5.89
CA THR A 153 -6.44 17.03 -5.89
C THR A 153 -7.28 16.53 -7.06
N LYS A 154 -7.00 15.30 -7.49
CA LYS A 154 -7.82 14.56 -8.45
C LYS A 154 -8.23 13.23 -7.85
N SER A 155 -9.46 12.82 -8.12
CA SER A 155 -9.97 11.53 -7.68
C SER A 155 -10.33 10.67 -8.88
N PHE A 156 -10.01 9.39 -8.80
CA PHE A 156 -10.37 8.40 -9.80
C PHE A 156 -10.58 7.03 -9.15
N ARG A 157 -11.27 6.18 -9.88
CA ARG A 157 -11.58 4.83 -9.42
C ARG A 157 -10.38 3.92 -9.64
N LEU A 158 -9.90 3.26 -8.59
CA LEU A 158 -8.99 2.12 -8.68
C LEU A 158 -9.78 0.84 -8.59
N ARG A 159 -9.52 -0.06 -9.52
CA ARG A 159 -10.15 -1.38 -9.63
C ARG A 159 -9.18 -2.48 -9.21
N SER A 160 -9.73 -3.67 -9.00
CA SER A 160 -8.91 -4.86 -8.77
C SER A 160 -7.97 -5.12 -9.94
N GLY A 161 -6.68 -5.33 -9.65
CA GLY A 161 -5.63 -5.51 -10.66
C GLY A 161 -4.95 -4.23 -11.12
N ASP A 162 -5.42 -3.06 -10.69
CA ASP A 162 -4.76 -1.78 -10.99
C ASP A 162 -3.47 -1.63 -10.18
N VAL A 163 -2.47 -0.99 -10.81
CA VAL A 163 -1.20 -0.59 -10.17
C VAL A 163 -1.04 0.91 -10.27
N VAL A 164 -0.63 1.54 -9.16
CA VAL A 164 -0.23 2.96 -9.11
C VAL A 164 1.23 3.05 -8.69
N VAL A 165 2.00 3.89 -9.37
CA VAL A 165 3.38 4.19 -9.02
C VAL A 165 3.50 5.67 -8.70
N LEU A 166 4.03 5.98 -7.52
CA LEU A 166 4.42 7.33 -7.11
C LEU A 166 5.94 7.41 -7.17
N GLY A 167 6.49 8.14 -8.14
CA GLY A 167 7.94 8.21 -8.34
C GLY A 167 8.39 9.60 -8.82
N GLY A 168 9.69 9.86 -8.79
CA GLY A 168 10.26 11.13 -9.21
C GLY A 168 9.58 12.33 -8.54
N GLU A 169 9.11 13.31 -9.29
CA GLU A 169 8.43 14.50 -8.76
C GLU A 169 7.11 14.15 -8.03
N GLY A 170 6.47 13.02 -8.36
CA GLY A 170 5.25 12.54 -7.72
C GLY A 170 5.47 11.66 -6.49
N ARG A 171 6.73 11.37 -6.10
CA ARG A 171 7.03 10.46 -4.99
C ARG A 171 6.40 10.87 -3.67
N LEU A 172 6.35 12.16 -3.40
CA LEU A 172 5.77 12.76 -2.19
C LEU A 172 4.41 13.42 -2.44
N CYS A 173 3.68 13.03 -3.49
CA CYS A 173 2.31 13.49 -3.68
C CYS A 173 1.41 13.02 -2.53
N PHE A 174 0.58 13.93 -2.01
CA PHE A 174 -0.47 13.56 -1.08
C PHE A 174 -1.47 12.63 -1.77
N HIS A 175 -1.83 11.54 -1.11
CA HIS A 175 -2.79 10.58 -1.64
C HIS A 175 -3.60 9.93 -0.51
N GLY A 176 -4.72 9.30 -0.89
CA GLY A 176 -5.60 8.65 0.08
C GLY A 176 -6.71 7.86 -0.59
N VAL A 177 -7.50 7.18 0.23
CA VAL A 177 -8.68 6.41 -0.17
C VAL A 177 -9.91 7.01 0.52
N ASP A 178 -10.78 7.64 -0.26
CA ASP A 178 -11.96 8.35 0.27
C ASP A 178 -13.12 7.42 0.59
N ARG A 179 -13.31 6.37 -0.22
CA ARG A 179 -14.35 5.36 0.00
C ARG A 179 -14.01 4.06 -0.71
N ILE A 180 -14.60 2.98 -0.22
CA ILE A 180 -14.67 1.68 -0.87
C ILE A 180 -16.05 1.57 -1.55
N TYR A 181 -16.11 0.92 -2.71
CA TYR A 181 -17.35 0.57 -3.40
C TYR A 181 -17.60 -0.93 -3.18
N PRO A 182 -18.44 -1.31 -2.21
CA PRO A 182 -18.62 -2.71 -1.85
C PRO A 182 -19.25 -3.52 -2.99
N SER A 183 -18.95 -4.82 -3.02
CA SER A 183 -19.50 -5.77 -3.99
C SER A 183 -19.16 -5.47 -5.47
N THR A 184 -18.08 -4.73 -5.72
CA THR A 184 -17.61 -4.46 -7.08
C THR A 184 -16.62 -5.51 -7.59
N SER A 185 -16.18 -6.44 -6.74
CA SER A 185 -15.29 -7.54 -7.11
C SER A 185 -15.66 -8.83 -6.38
N ALA A 186 -15.63 -9.93 -7.11
CA ALA A 186 -15.78 -11.28 -6.55
C ALA A 186 -14.42 -11.94 -6.18
N LEU A 187 -13.32 -11.18 -6.16
CA LEU A 187 -11.98 -11.70 -5.87
C LEU A 187 -11.84 -12.17 -4.41
N LEU A 188 -12.37 -11.37 -3.49
CA LEU A 188 -12.35 -11.68 -2.06
C LEU A 188 -13.72 -12.22 -1.64
N ARG A 189 -13.77 -13.45 -1.11
CA ARG A 189 -15.03 -14.13 -0.77
C ARG A 189 -15.91 -13.33 0.20
N SER A 190 -15.30 -12.61 1.14
CA SER A 190 -16.00 -11.79 2.13
C SER A 190 -16.08 -10.32 1.76
N GLY A 191 -15.78 -9.98 0.49
CA GLY A 191 -15.70 -8.58 0.05
C GLY A 191 -14.53 -7.82 0.64
N GLY A 192 -14.54 -6.49 0.46
CA GLY A 192 -13.49 -5.59 0.90
C GLY A 192 -12.35 -5.42 -0.11
N ARG A 193 -11.37 -4.64 0.27
CA ARG A 193 -10.23 -4.28 -0.58
C ARG A 193 -8.91 -4.54 0.13
N ILE A 194 -7.98 -5.15 -0.58
CA ILE A 194 -6.57 -5.22 -0.18
C ILE A 194 -5.77 -4.22 -1.02
N ASN A 195 -4.91 -3.47 -0.36
CA ASN A 195 -3.89 -2.66 -0.99
C ASN A 195 -2.51 -3.12 -0.55
N LEU A 196 -1.65 -3.41 -1.50
CA LEU A 196 -0.27 -3.81 -1.27
C LEU A 196 0.65 -2.66 -1.68
N THR A 197 1.40 -2.12 -0.72
CA THR A 197 2.28 -0.96 -0.97
C THR A 197 3.73 -1.38 -0.77
N LEU A 198 4.47 -1.48 -1.87
CA LEU A 198 5.88 -1.81 -1.90
C LEU A 198 6.73 -0.56 -1.74
N ARG A 199 7.75 -0.63 -0.88
CA ARG A 199 8.65 0.49 -0.56
C ARG A 199 10.09 0.03 -0.36
N ARG A 200 11.01 0.82 -0.88
CA ARG A 200 12.40 0.80 -0.44
C ARG A 200 12.52 1.73 0.76
N VAL A 201 13.11 1.27 1.84
CA VAL A 201 13.13 1.99 3.13
C VAL A 201 14.49 2.64 3.37
N THR A 202 15.57 1.88 3.17
CA THR A 202 16.93 2.33 3.45
C THR A 202 17.67 2.76 2.20
N MET A 203 18.57 3.73 2.34
CA MET A 203 19.51 4.08 1.25
C MET A 203 20.32 2.85 0.86
N PRO A 204 20.51 2.58 -0.44
CA PRO A 204 21.43 1.56 -0.91
C PRO A 204 22.87 1.86 -0.41
N LYS A 205 23.58 0.82 -0.03
CA LYS A 205 25.00 0.92 0.32
C LYS A 205 25.85 0.96 -0.93
#